data_a211ba94bd6ad7bd0dfff8d1d32ecc8d
#
_entry.id   a211ba94bd6ad7bd0dfff8d1d32ecc8d
#
_cell.length_a   1.000
_cell.length_b   1.000
_cell.length_c   1.000
_cell.angle_alpha   90.00
_cell.angle_beta   90.00
_cell.angle_gamma   90.00
#
_symmetry.space_group_name_H-M   'P 1'
#
loop_
_entity.id
_entity.type
_entity.pdbx_description
1 polymer ?
#
loop_
_entity_poly.entity_id
_entity_poly.type
_entity_poly.pdbx_seq_one_letter_code
_entity_poly.pdbx_strand_id
1 'polypeptide(L)'
;MNVIGVTSDDNWYRSLDGFRFIPKLELMAVPFDYVLVAESGTAFQKARQEYASLGGEREKLLVIDVLNASGFTFPQYVELYRSKLTIIANECWGGLTYHRLHLEFRTPLINMFELDEEYLDLLRDFDRRIKLPLEYVRDEHEAIHDIDYPVFSLGGTLLHMNHYPDRAQAIAQWKARVPRINYENRLWVMVTERQDMAEQFEELPYEKKVCFTSFPTDLPSAMYVKPYGVCTEHLGRGLFWERINGMASEKYPFYDVYELLVHGRKCYRAES
;
A
#
# COMPACT_ATOMS: atom_id res chain seq x y z
N MET A 1 10.09 20.94 -10.26
CA MET A 1 9.49 20.27 -11.45
C MET A 1 9.43 21.30 -12.58
N ASN A 2 9.82 20.94 -13.79
CA ASN A 2 9.71 21.80 -14.98
C ASN A 2 8.73 21.13 -15.95
N VAL A 3 7.63 21.80 -16.30
CA VAL A 3 6.64 21.29 -17.26
C VAL A 3 7.10 21.75 -18.65
N ILE A 4 7.45 20.79 -19.51
CA ILE A 4 7.95 21.05 -20.88
C ILE A 4 6.85 21.16 -21.92
N GLY A 5 5.66 20.66 -21.63
CA GLY A 5 4.50 20.72 -22.52
C GLY A 5 3.33 19.90 -22.00
N VAL A 6 2.24 19.94 -22.72
CA VAL A 6 1.00 19.19 -22.48
C VAL A 6 0.61 18.40 -23.72
N THR A 7 -0.08 17.27 -23.54
CA THR A 7 -0.64 16.45 -24.61
C THR A 7 -2.08 16.07 -24.28
N SER A 8 -2.90 15.87 -25.29
CA SER A 8 -4.32 15.51 -25.16
C SER A 8 -4.76 14.63 -26.33
N ASP A 9 -5.90 13.97 -26.20
CA ASP A 9 -6.60 13.29 -27.31
C ASP A 9 -7.12 14.28 -28.34
N ASP A 10 -7.46 15.49 -27.88
CA ASP A 10 -7.97 16.56 -28.74
C ASP A 10 -6.82 17.38 -29.33
N ASN A 11 -6.56 17.22 -30.59
CA ASN A 11 -5.53 18.00 -31.32
C ASN A 11 -5.93 19.47 -31.59
N TRP A 12 -6.93 20.00 -30.88
CA TRP A 12 -7.47 21.35 -31.09
C TRP A 12 -6.61 22.44 -30.43
N TYR A 13 -5.79 22.06 -29.45
CA TYR A 13 -5.02 23.01 -28.66
C TYR A 13 -3.61 23.19 -29.24
N ARG A 14 -3.24 24.44 -29.51
CA ARG A 14 -1.85 24.80 -29.82
C ARG A 14 -1.04 25.12 -28.56
N SER A 15 -1.72 25.51 -27.50
CA SER A 15 -1.16 25.71 -26.17
C SER A 15 -2.29 25.62 -25.13
N LEU A 16 -1.96 25.18 -23.92
CA LEU A 16 -2.85 25.20 -22.77
C LEU A 16 -2.13 25.98 -21.65
N ASP A 17 -2.74 27.08 -21.20
CA ASP A 17 -2.21 27.94 -20.13
C ASP A 17 -0.73 28.32 -20.31
N GLY A 18 -0.32 28.59 -21.55
CA GLY A 18 1.05 28.95 -21.88
C GLY A 18 2.02 27.79 -22.07
N PHE A 19 1.59 26.54 -21.86
CA PHE A 19 2.41 25.37 -22.14
C PHE A 19 2.33 24.96 -23.61
N ARG A 20 3.47 24.53 -24.17
CA ARG A 20 3.53 23.98 -25.53
C ARG A 20 2.67 22.72 -25.63
N PHE A 21 1.83 22.64 -26.66
CA PHE A 21 1.15 21.41 -27.00
C PHE A 21 2.09 20.47 -27.76
N ILE A 22 2.15 19.20 -27.34
CA ILE A 22 2.93 18.14 -27.97
C ILE A 22 1.94 17.09 -28.47
N PRO A 23 1.81 16.87 -29.79
CA PRO A 23 0.96 15.81 -30.32
C PRO A 23 1.37 14.45 -29.74
N LYS A 24 0.40 13.59 -29.41
CA LYS A 24 0.68 12.26 -28.82
C LYS A 24 1.71 11.47 -29.62
N LEU A 25 1.63 11.47 -30.94
CA LEU A 25 2.56 10.75 -31.82
C LEU A 25 4.00 11.30 -31.77
N GLU A 26 4.16 12.56 -31.38
CA GLU A 26 5.46 13.21 -31.25
C GLU A 26 6.02 13.11 -29.80
N LEU A 27 5.23 12.60 -28.87
CA LEU A 27 5.59 12.56 -27.45
C LEU A 27 6.93 11.86 -27.22
N MET A 28 7.18 10.75 -27.89
CA MET A 28 8.41 9.97 -27.74
C MET A 28 9.64 10.66 -28.38
N ALA A 29 9.46 11.68 -29.21
CA ALA A 29 10.55 12.45 -29.80
C ALA A 29 11.03 13.61 -28.89
N VAL A 30 10.31 13.89 -27.79
CA VAL A 30 10.63 14.96 -26.86
C VAL A 30 11.30 14.36 -25.62
N PRO A 31 12.43 14.89 -25.14
CA PRO A 31 13.05 14.41 -23.92
C PRO A 31 12.22 14.84 -22.70
N PHE A 32 11.87 13.85 -21.85
CA PHE A 32 11.17 14.07 -20.57
C PHE A 32 11.54 12.98 -19.56
N ASP A 33 11.38 13.30 -18.28
CA ASP A 33 11.59 12.35 -17.19
C ASP A 33 10.31 11.58 -16.89
N TYR A 34 9.16 12.25 -16.87
CA TYR A 34 7.85 11.68 -16.54
C TYR A 34 6.73 12.29 -17.38
N VAL A 35 5.71 11.48 -17.63
CA VAL A 35 4.40 11.92 -18.12
C VAL A 35 3.41 11.83 -16.97
N LEU A 36 2.73 12.92 -16.66
CA LEU A 36 1.70 12.97 -15.64
C LEU A 36 0.32 12.95 -16.31
N VAL A 37 -0.49 11.96 -15.97
CA VAL A 37 -1.85 11.79 -16.52
C VAL A 37 -2.83 12.44 -15.55
N ALA A 38 -3.66 13.35 -16.07
CA ALA A 38 -4.65 14.09 -15.26
C ALA A 38 -5.86 13.24 -14.81
N GLU A 39 -5.95 12.00 -15.27
CA GLU A 39 -7.05 11.08 -15.00
C GLU A 39 -6.57 9.89 -14.18
N SER A 40 -7.49 9.30 -13.39
CA SER A 40 -7.24 8.13 -12.55
C SER A 40 -8.11 6.94 -12.97
N GLY A 41 -8.02 5.81 -12.27
CA GLY A 41 -8.87 4.65 -12.49
C GLY A 41 -8.74 4.05 -13.89
N THR A 42 -9.87 3.78 -14.54
CA THR A 42 -9.93 3.15 -15.87
C THR A 42 -9.35 4.04 -16.97
N ALA A 43 -9.52 5.35 -16.87
CA ALA A 43 -8.96 6.31 -17.84
C ALA A 43 -7.42 6.32 -17.76
N PHE A 44 -6.83 6.26 -16.56
CA PHE A 44 -5.38 6.08 -16.40
C PHE A 44 -4.89 4.77 -17.02
N GLN A 45 -5.62 3.66 -16.84
CA GLN A 45 -5.24 2.37 -17.46
C GLN A 45 -5.26 2.44 -18.98
N LYS A 46 -6.25 3.12 -19.56
CA LYS A 46 -6.31 3.37 -21.00
C LYS A 46 -5.11 4.20 -21.47
N ALA A 47 -4.85 5.34 -20.82
CA ALA A 47 -3.68 6.18 -21.12
C ALA A 47 -2.36 5.38 -21.04
N ARG A 48 -2.26 4.47 -20.09
CA ARG A 48 -1.09 3.60 -19.91
C ARG A 48 -0.90 2.61 -21.05
N GLN A 49 -2.00 2.04 -21.56
CA GLN A 49 -1.94 1.15 -22.74
C GLN A 49 -1.55 1.93 -23.99
N GLU A 50 -2.12 3.10 -24.21
CA GLU A 50 -1.79 3.98 -25.33
C GLU A 50 -0.31 4.43 -25.26
N TYR A 51 0.16 4.88 -24.09
CA TYR A 51 1.55 5.27 -23.89
C TYR A 51 2.54 4.12 -24.19
N ALA A 52 2.21 2.91 -23.73
CA ALA A 52 3.01 1.72 -24.04
C ALA A 52 3.01 1.39 -25.54
N SER A 53 1.87 1.59 -26.26
CA SER A 53 1.80 1.38 -27.70
C SER A 53 2.65 2.37 -28.51
N LEU A 54 2.95 3.54 -27.95
CA LEU A 54 3.87 4.52 -28.51
C LEU A 54 5.36 4.22 -28.19
N GLY A 55 5.63 3.13 -27.47
CA GLY A 55 6.99 2.77 -27.03
C GLY A 55 7.41 3.41 -25.69
N GLY A 56 6.47 3.97 -24.95
CA GLY A 56 6.74 4.61 -23.66
C GLY A 56 7.05 3.61 -22.55
N GLU A 57 8.03 3.94 -21.72
CA GLU A 57 8.41 3.16 -20.54
C GLU A 57 7.35 3.31 -19.44
N ARG A 58 6.78 2.21 -19.01
CA ARG A 58 5.67 2.16 -18.04
C ARG A 58 5.97 2.91 -16.74
N GLU A 59 7.21 2.89 -16.28
CA GLU A 59 7.67 3.54 -15.07
C GLU A 59 7.77 5.07 -15.20
N LYS A 60 7.70 5.61 -16.39
CA LYS A 60 7.67 7.06 -16.62
C LYS A 60 6.27 7.66 -16.67
N LEU A 61 5.21 6.84 -16.62
CA LEU A 61 3.82 7.31 -16.62
C LEU A 61 3.25 7.28 -15.20
N LEU A 62 2.91 8.45 -14.66
CA LEU A 62 2.35 8.62 -13.32
C LEU A 62 1.00 9.33 -13.39
N VAL A 63 0.13 9.09 -12.42
CA VAL A 63 -1.09 9.90 -12.25
C VAL A 63 -0.73 11.23 -11.63
N ILE A 64 -1.39 12.32 -12.04
CA ILE A 64 -1.06 13.69 -11.56
C ILE A 64 -1.28 13.86 -10.05
N ASP A 65 -2.19 13.07 -9.46
CA ASP A 65 -2.52 13.09 -8.04
C ASP A 65 -1.30 12.85 -7.14
N VAL A 66 -0.24 12.21 -7.66
CA VAL A 66 1.02 12.02 -6.94
C VAL A 66 1.71 13.33 -6.56
N LEU A 67 1.41 14.43 -7.26
CA LEU A 67 1.91 15.76 -6.91
C LEU A 67 1.29 16.29 -5.61
N ASN A 68 0.13 15.78 -5.24
CA ASN A 68 -0.59 16.10 -4.03
C ASN A 68 -0.43 15.01 -2.95
N ALA A 69 0.43 14.01 -3.18
CA ALA A 69 0.71 12.99 -2.20
C ALA A 69 1.29 13.64 -0.94
N SER A 70 0.47 13.75 0.10
CA SER A 70 0.86 14.44 1.32
C SER A 70 1.99 13.70 2.02
N GLY A 71 2.94 14.46 2.53
CA GLY A 71 4.11 13.92 3.19
C GLY A 71 5.28 13.62 2.27
N PHE A 72 5.18 13.96 0.98
CA PHE A 72 6.25 13.78 0.00
C PHE A 72 6.47 15.06 -0.84
N THR A 73 7.72 15.35 -1.11
CA THR A 73 8.08 16.13 -2.30
C THR A 73 8.05 15.22 -3.52
N PHE A 74 7.91 15.78 -4.72
CA PHE A 74 7.92 14.93 -5.93
C PHE A 74 9.19 14.07 -6.08
N PRO A 75 10.41 14.57 -5.81
CA PRO A 75 11.60 13.71 -5.81
C PRO A 75 11.54 12.54 -4.82
N GLN A 76 11.04 12.78 -3.61
CA GLN A 76 10.84 11.73 -2.60
C GLN A 76 9.80 10.69 -3.05
N TYR A 77 8.71 11.14 -3.68
CA TYR A 77 7.72 10.25 -4.27
C TYR A 77 8.36 9.37 -5.35
N VAL A 78 9.14 9.96 -6.25
CA VAL A 78 9.84 9.23 -7.31
C VAL A 78 10.81 8.19 -6.74
N GLU A 79 11.51 8.52 -5.67
CA GLU A 79 12.38 7.57 -4.97
C GLU A 79 11.59 6.38 -4.43
N LEU A 80 10.48 6.64 -3.71
CA LEU A 80 9.58 5.59 -3.23
C LEU A 80 9.03 4.73 -4.37
N TYR A 81 8.55 5.37 -5.44
CA TYR A 81 7.99 4.68 -6.60
C TYR A 81 9.01 3.74 -7.26
N ARG A 82 10.26 4.22 -7.44
CA ARG A 82 11.35 3.44 -8.01
C ARG A 82 11.87 2.35 -7.08
N SER A 83 11.73 2.53 -5.80
CA SER A 83 12.19 1.54 -4.80
C SER A 83 11.45 0.21 -4.88
N LYS A 84 10.27 0.18 -5.54
CA LYS A 84 9.42 -1.01 -5.69
C LYS A 84 9.17 -1.68 -4.35
N LEU A 85 8.88 -0.87 -3.33
CA LEU A 85 8.66 -1.33 -1.96
C LEU A 85 7.55 -2.39 -1.89
N THR A 86 7.83 -3.49 -1.20
CA THR A 86 6.83 -4.47 -0.78
C THR A 86 6.44 -4.23 0.67
N ILE A 87 5.16 -3.94 0.92
CA ILE A 87 4.60 -3.79 2.27
C ILE A 87 3.91 -5.10 2.64
N ILE A 88 4.33 -5.71 3.74
CA ILE A 88 3.77 -6.93 4.32
C ILE A 88 3.09 -6.53 5.62
N ALA A 89 1.77 -6.60 5.67
CA ALA A 89 0.97 -6.13 6.81
C ALA A 89 -0.16 -7.12 7.09
N ASN A 90 -0.49 -7.31 8.37
CA ASN A 90 -1.61 -8.15 8.82
C ASN A 90 -2.98 -7.47 8.69
N GLU A 91 -3.03 -6.27 8.12
CA GLU A 91 -4.23 -5.44 8.03
C GLU A 91 -4.27 -4.60 6.75
N CYS A 92 -5.40 -3.92 6.54
CA CYS A 92 -5.65 -3.09 5.36
C CYS A 92 -4.70 -1.89 5.20
N TRP A 93 -3.96 -1.49 6.24
CA TRP A 93 -3.04 -0.36 6.20
C TRP A 93 -2.09 -0.39 5.00
N GLY A 94 -1.50 -1.56 4.72
CA GLY A 94 -0.59 -1.74 3.57
C GLY A 94 -1.29 -1.48 2.24
N GLY A 95 -2.47 -2.06 2.05
CA GLY A 95 -3.29 -1.89 0.85
C GLY A 95 -3.75 -0.44 0.64
N LEU A 96 -4.23 0.19 1.70
CA LEU A 96 -4.65 1.59 1.69
C LEU A 96 -3.48 2.54 1.40
N THR A 97 -2.30 2.25 1.95
CA THR A 97 -1.07 3.02 1.66
C THR A 97 -0.68 2.93 0.19
N TYR A 98 -0.69 1.74 -0.41
CA TYR A 98 -0.46 1.59 -1.85
C TYR A 98 -1.49 2.36 -2.68
N HIS A 99 -2.78 2.25 -2.30
CA HIS A 99 -3.86 2.91 -3.03
C HIS A 99 -3.71 4.43 -2.97
N ARG A 100 -3.51 5.01 -1.77
CA ARG A 100 -3.33 6.45 -1.57
C ARG A 100 -2.15 7.03 -2.35
N LEU A 101 -1.06 6.28 -2.41
CA LEU A 101 0.17 6.71 -3.09
C LEU A 101 0.22 6.27 -4.56
N HIS A 102 -0.87 5.74 -5.11
CA HIS A 102 -0.94 5.25 -6.49
C HIS A 102 0.19 4.28 -6.86
N LEU A 103 0.64 3.49 -5.89
CA LEU A 103 1.67 2.48 -6.09
C LEU A 103 1.07 1.15 -6.57
N GLU A 104 1.87 0.37 -7.27
CA GLU A 104 1.48 -1.00 -7.63
C GLU A 104 1.45 -1.89 -6.38
N PHE A 105 0.36 -2.65 -6.18
CA PHE A 105 0.31 -3.66 -5.13
C PHE A 105 1.40 -4.73 -5.33
N ARG A 106 2.39 -4.76 -4.45
CA ARG A 106 3.55 -5.66 -4.50
C ARG A 106 3.54 -6.71 -3.40
N THR A 107 2.39 -6.94 -2.79
CA THR A 107 2.14 -7.99 -1.83
C THR A 107 0.84 -8.70 -2.18
N PRO A 108 0.71 -10.01 -1.95
CA PRO A 108 -0.59 -10.69 -2.05
C PRO A 108 -1.49 -10.40 -0.84
N LEU A 109 -0.93 -9.94 0.31
CA LEU A 109 -1.67 -9.60 1.54
C LEU A 109 -2.40 -8.26 1.35
N ILE A 110 -3.43 -8.26 0.53
CA ILE A 110 -4.28 -7.11 0.20
C ILE A 110 -5.73 -7.55 0.25
N ASN A 111 -6.59 -6.76 0.85
CA ASN A 111 -8.01 -7.04 1.02
C ASN A 111 -8.26 -8.30 1.87
N MET A 112 -7.47 -8.47 2.91
CA MET A 112 -7.55 -9.55 3.88
C MET A 112 -6.99 -9.11 5.23
N PHE A 113 -7.19 -9.90 6.25
CA PHE A 113 -6.52 -9.76 7.53
C PHE A 113 -6.03 -11.12 8.04
N GLU A 114 -5.07 -11.10 8.92
CA GLU A 114 -4.60 -12.24 9.70
C GLU A 114 -4.70 -11.92 11.19
N LEU A 115 -5.03 -12.91 11.99
CA LEU A 115 -4.91 -12.80 13.45
C LEU A 115 -3.43 -12.71 13.85
N ASP A 116 -3.15 -12.09 14.97
CA ASP A 116 -1.78 -11.81 15.41
C ASP A 116 -0.87 -13.04 15.39
N GLU A 117 -1.35 -14.17 15.96
CA GLU A 117 -0.59 -15.42 16.01
C GLU A 117 -0.37 -16.02 14.61
N GLU A 118 -1.39 -15.98 13.77
CA GLU A 118 -1.33 -16.48 12.39
C GLU A 118 -0.34 -15.67 11.57
N TYR A 119 -0.38 -14.35 11.72
CA TYR A 119 0.55 -13.46 11.03
C TYR A 119 1.99 -13.69 11.47
N LEU A 120 2.26 -13.76 12.78
CA LEU A 120 3.60 -14.05 13.29
C LEU A 120 4.11 -15.43 12.83
N ASP A 121 3.23 -16.43 12.80
CA ASP A 121 3.57 -17.75 12.27
C ASP A 121 3.93 -17.68 10.78
N LEU A 122 3.16 -16.94 9.97
CA LEU A 122 3.49 -16.69 8.56
C LEU A 122 4.85 -16.01 8.41
N LEU A 123 5.10 -14.97 9.20
CA LEU A 123 6.32 -14.18 9.09
C LEU A 123 7.58 -14.99 9.41
N ARG A 124 7.55 -15.93 10.34
CA ARG A 124 8.71 -16.76 10.71
C ARG A 124 9.31 -17.55 9.53
N ASP A 125 8.51 -17.83 8.49
CA ASP A 125 8.94 -18.58 7.31
C ASP A 125 8.30 -18.03 6.02
N PHE A 126 8.17 -16.72 5.94
CA PHE A 126 7.43 -16.03 4.88
C PHE A 126 7.91 -16.41 3.49
N ASP A 127 9.22 -16.37 3.23
CA ASP A 127 9.78 -16.55 1.89
C ASP A 127 9.55 -17.96 1.30
N ARG A 128 9.36 -18.95 2.15
CA ARG A 128 8.97 -20.30 1.76
C ARG A 128 7.45 -20.40 1.62
N ARG A 129 6.72 -19.96 2.66
CA ARG A 129 5.26 -20.15 2.72
C ARG A 129 4.52 -19.39 1.64
N ILE A 130 4.93 -18.15 1.31
CA ILE A 130 4.27 -17.32 0.31
C ILE A 130 4.20 -17.97 -1.09
N LYS A 131 5.02 -18.97 -1.34
CA LYS A 131 5.10 -19.73 -2.60
C LYS A 131 4.24 -21.00 -2.58
N LEU A 132 3.68 -21.36 -1.43
CA LEU A 132 2.79 -22.51 -1.33
C LEU A 132 1.45 -22.23 -1.99
N PRO A 133 0.70 -23.27 -2.41
CA PRO A 133 -0.65 -23.10 -2.90
C PRO A 133 -1.58 -22.62 -1.78
N LEU A 134 -2.57 -21.82 -2.12
CA LEU A 134 -3.70 -21.55 -1.24
C LEU A 134 -4.61 -22.77 -1.21
N GLU A 135 -4.95 -23.23 -0.01
CA GLU A 135 -5.90 -24.30 0.22
C GLU A 135 -7.18 -23.73 0.84
N TYR A 136 -8.32 -23.89 0.17
CA TYR A 136 -9.59 -23.42 0.72
C TYR A 136 -9.96 -24.22 1.97
N VAL A 137 -10.35 -23.52 3.03
CA VAL A 137 -10.73 -24.13 4.31
C VAL A 137 -12.24 -24.05 4.52
N ARG A 138 -12.80 -22.84 4.54
CA ARG A 138 -14.22 -22.56 4.80
C ARG A 138 -14.60 -21.17 4.34
N ASP A 139 -15.88 -20.85 4.33
CA ASP A 139 -16.36 -19.50 4.37
C ASP A 139 -16.64 -19.09 5.82
N GLU A 140 -16.39 -17.84 6.16
CA GLU A 140 -16.75 -17.23 7.45
C GLU A 140 -17.71 -16.08 7.22
N HIS A 141 -18.52 -15.78 8.24
CA HIS A 141 -19.48 -14.69 8.23
C HIS A 141 -19.04 -13.58 9.17
N GLU A 142 -18.96 -12.36 8.66
CA GLU A 142 -18.68 -11.17 9.46
C GLU A 142 -19.99 -10.42 9.72
N ALA A 143 -20.42 -10.43 10.99
CA ALA A 143 -21.75 -9.97 11.38
C ALA A 143 -21.92 -8.43 11.34
N ILE A 144 -20.84 -7.65 11.40
CA ILE A 144 -20.93 -6.17 11.44
C ILE A 144 -21.40 -5.64 10.09
N HIS A 145 -20.84 -6.17 9.01
CA HIS A 145 -21.17 -5.75 7.64
C HIS A 145 -22.06 -6.76 6.90
N ASP A 146 -22.46 -7.87 7.56
CA ASP A 146 -23.29 -8.93 6.98
C ASP A 146 -22.68 -9.50 5.68
N ILE A 147 -21.40 -9.86 5.74
CA ILE A 147 -20.66 -10.40 4.59
C ILE A 147 -20.09 -11.79 4.86
N ASP A 148 -20.21 -12.66 3.88
CA ASP A 148 -19.48 -13.93 3.84
C ASP A 148 -18.19 -13.77 3.08
N TYR A 149 -17.12 -14.38 3.59
CA TYR A 149 -15.81 -14.30 2.95
C TYR A 149 -15.05 -15.63 3.03
N PRO A 150 -14.20 -15.93 2.05
CA PRO A 150 -13.41 -17.16 2.06
C PRO A 150 -12.20 -17.07 2.98
N VAL A 151 -11.95 -18.18 3.70
CA VAL A 151 -10.74 -18.41 4.48
C VAL A 151 -9.90 -19.48 3.77
N PHE A 152 -8.63 -19.19 3.58
CA PHE A 152 -7.66 -20.11 3.00
C PHE A 152 -6.58 -20.47 4.02
N SER A 153 -5.97 -21.63 3.84
CA SER A 153 -4.72 -22.01 4.51
C SER A 153 -3.54 -21.82 3.57
N LEU A 154 -2.46 -21.25 4.10
CA LEU A 154 -1.18 -21.13 3.44
C LEU A 154 -0.12 -21.87 4.28
N GLY A 155 0.05 -23.16 4.03
CA GLY A 155 0.97 -23.99 4.79
C GLY A 155 0.66 -24.06 6.29
N GLY A 156 -0.63 -24.08 6.63
CA GLY A 156 -1.15 -24.14 8.00
C GLY A 156 -1.58 -22.79 8.58
N THR A 157 -1.11 -21.67 8.06
CA THR A 157 -1.54 -20.32 8.47
C THR A 157 -2.87 -19.96 7.80
N LEU A 158 -3.84 -19.45 8.54
CA LEU A 158 -5.12 -19.00 7.98
C LEU A 158 -5.00 -17.57 7.43
N LEU A 159 -5.67 -17.33 6.31
CA LEU A 159 -5.79 -16.04 5.64
C LEU A 159 -7.26 -15.71 5.47
N HIS A 160 -7.72 -14.64 6.11
CA HIS A 160 -9.11 -14.20 6.13
C HIS A 160 -9.36 -13.16 5.03
N MET A 161 -9.88 -13.61 3.89
CA MET A 161 -9.99 -12.77 2.68
C MET A 161 -11.31 -11.98 2.63
N ASN A 162 -11.56 -11.17 3.67
CA ASN A 162 -12.84 -10.51 3.94
C ASN A 162 -13.30 -9.45 2.94
N HIS A 163 -12.44 -8.99 2.05
CA HIS A 163 -12.79 -8.04 0.98
C HIS A 163 -12.79 -8.65 -0.41
N TYR A 164 -12.81 -9.98 -0.52
CA TYR A 164 -12.99 -10.68 -1.78
C TYR A 164 -14.42 -11.19 -1.91
N PRO A 165 -15.10 -10.90 -3.04
CA PRO A 165 -16.50 -11.31 -3.24
C PRO A 165 -16.64 -12.83 -3.41
N ASP A 166 -15.57 -13.50 -3.85
CA ASP A 166 -15.56 -14.94 -4.09
C ASP A 166 -14.15 -15.53 -4.10
N ARG A 167 -14.11 -16.87 -3.99
CA ARG A 167 -12.87 -17.68 -3.97
C ARG A 167 -12.05 -17.55 -5.25
N ALA A 168 -12.71 -17.48 -6.41
CA ALA A 168 -12.01 -17.44 -7.70
C ALA A 168 -11.23 -16.15 -7.85
N GLN A 169 -11.85 -15.04 -7.47
CA GLN A 169 -11.20 -13.73 -7.50
C GLN A 169 -10.05 -13.65 -6.49
N ALA A 170 -10.24 -14.16 -5.26
CA ALA A 170 -9.19 -14.23 -4.25
C ALA A 170 -7.95 -14.99 -4.77
N ILE A 171 -8.14 -16.18 -5.32
CA ILE A 171 -7.06 -17.01 -5.89
C ILE A 171 -6.39 -16.31 -7.08
N ALA A 172 -7.18 -15.70 -7.98
CA ALA A 172 -6.64 -15.03 -9.16
C ALA A 172 -5.76 -13.83 -8.75
N GLN A 173 -6.21 -13.02 -7.80
CA GLN A 173 -5.44 -11.88 -7.30
C GLN A 173 -4.18 -12.32 -6.53
N TRP A 174 -4.27 -13.36 -5.72
CA TRP A 174 -3.13 -13.96 -5.04
C TRP A 174 -2.04 -14.35 -6.05
N LYS A 175 -2.40 -15.17 -7.04
CA LYS A 175 -1.48 -15.63 -8.10
C LYS A 175 -0.87 -14.48 -8.89
N ALA A 176 -1.64 -13.42 -9.14
CA ALA A 176 -1.15 -12.24 -9.87
C ALA A 176 -0.20 -11.37 -9.06
N ARG A 177 -0.30 -11.37 -7.71
CA ARG A 177 0.48 -10.50 -6.83
C ARG A 177 1.74 -11.15 -6.25
N VAL A 178 1.74 -12.44 -5.96
CA VAL A 178 2.93 -13.16 -5.45
C VAL A 178 4.18 -12.87 -6.27
N PRO A 179 4.17 -12.91 -7.61
CA PRO A 179 5.36 -12.64 -8.43
C PRO A 179 5.85 -11.17 -8.37
N ARG A 180 5.06 -10.25 -7.78
CA ARG A 180 5.43 -8.83 -7.68
C ARG A 180 6.24 -8.51 -6.44
N ILE A 181 6.38 -9.45 -5.51
CA ILE A 181 7.14 -9.27 -4.27
C ILE A 181 8.58 -8.90 -4.62
N ASN A 182 9.02 -7.74 -4.12
CA ASN A 182 10.42 -7.35 -4.15
C ASN A 182 11.08 -7.82 -2.86
N TYR A 183 11.82 -8.91 -2.93
CA TYR A 183 12.46 -9.52 -1.78
C TYR A 183 13.62 -8.68 -1.20
N GLU A 184 14.15 -7.75 -2.00
CA GLU A 184 15.27 -6.88 -1.58
C GLU A 184 14.80 -5.62 -0.83
N ASN A 185 13.52 -5.24 -0.94
CA ASN A 185 13.00 -4.05 -0.30
C ASN A 185 11.60 -4.30 0.26
N ARG A 186 11.56 -4.74 1.52
CA ARG A 186 10.32 -5.07 2.24
C ARG A 186 10.19 -4.22 3.50
N LEU A 187 8.99 -3.73 3.74
CA LEU A 187 8.57 -3.17 5.03
C LEU A 187 7.59 -4.15 5.68
N TRP A 188 7.95 -4.61 6.88
CA TRP A 188 7.14 -5.49 7.68
C TRP A 188 6.33 -4.67 8.66
N VAL A 189 5.01 -4.84 8.64
CA VAL A 189 4.08 -4.04 9.43
C VAL A 189 3.21 -4.97 10.25
N MET A 190 3.16 -4.74 11.54
CA MET A 190 2.20 -5.38 12.43
C MET A 190 1.31 -4.34 13.08
N VAL A 191 0.06 -4.66 13.25
CA VAL A 191 -0.90 -3.88 14.02
C VAL A 191 -1.42 -4.77 15.12
N THR A 192 -1.24 -4.39 16.38
CA THR A 192 -1.68 -5.20 17.50
C THR A 192 -2.07 -4.37 18.73
N GLU A 193 -3.03 -4.87 19.49
CA GLU A 193 -3.42 -4.37 20.82
C GLU A 193 -2.80 -5.20 21.95
N ARG A 194 -1.91 -6.16 21.62
CA ARG A 194 -1.34 -7.13 22.54
C ARG A 194 0.16 -6.94 22.69
N GLN A 195 0.60 -6.73 23.95
CA GLN A 195 2.00 -6.54 24.29
C GLN A 195 2.86 -7.77 23.90
N ASP A 196 2.38 -8.98 24.23
CA ASP A 196 3.09 -10.24 23.95
C ASP A 196 3.30 -10.48 22.44
N MET A 197 2.37 -10.02 21.60
CA MET A 197 2.50 -10.11 20.14
C MET A 197 3.48 -9.08 19.58
N ALA A 198 3.46 -7.86 20.12
CA ALA A 198 4.44 -6.84 19.76
C ALA A 198 5.87 -7.26 20.10
N GLU A 199 6.08 -7.89 21.28
CA GLU A 199 7.36 -8.44 21.70
C GLU A 199 7.84 -9.55 20.76
N GLN A 200 6.97 -10.50 20.39
CA GLN A 200 7.30 -11.56 19.45
C GLN A 200 7.61 -11.00 18.04
N PHE A 201 6.92 -9.94 17.61
CA PHE A 201 7.24 -9.27 16.34
C PHE A 201 8.60 -8.58 16.40
N GLU A 202 8.96 -7.99 17.55
CA GLU A 202 10.28 -7.38 17.75
C GLU A 202 11.42 -8.38 17.60
N GLU A 203 11.22 -9.64 18.01
CA GLU A 203 12.21 -10.71 17.90
C GLU A 203 12.48 -11.18 16.46
N LEU A 204 11.59 -10.85 15.50
CA LEU A 204 11.78 -11.25 14.12
C LEU A 204 12.99 -10.54 13.49
N PRO A 205 13.81 -11.26 12.68
CA PRO A 205 15.09 -10.77 12.16
C PRO A 205 14.94 -9.81 10.97
N TYR A 206 13.96 -8.92 11.03
CA TYR A 206 13.67 -7.97 9.97
C TYR A 206 14.16 -6.57 10.35
N GLU A 207 15.02 -5.97 9.54
CA GLU A 207 15.58 -4.65 9.80
C GLU A 207 14.55 -3.52 9.62
N LYS A 208 13.76 -3.60 8.53
CA LYS A 208 12.77 -2.58 8.19
C LYS A 208 11.38 -3.03 8.62
N LYS A 209 11.03 -2.77 9.90
CA LYS A 209 9.75 -3.17 10.49
C LYS A 209 9.13 -2.07 11.34
N VAL A 210 7.80 -2.06 11.43
CA VAL A 210 7.02 -1.20 12.30
C VAL A 210 5.86 -1.97 12.91
N CYS A 211 5.66 -1.79 14.21
CA CYS A 211 4.52 -2.32 14.96
C CYS A 211 3.66 -1.16 15.45
N PHE A 212 2.48 -0.99 14.89
CA PHE A 212 1.51 -0.02 15.42
C PHE A 212 0.82 -0.64 16.63
N THR A 213 0.87 0.06 17.77
CA THR A 213 0.33 -0.40 19.05
C THR A 213 -0.70 0.57 19.62
N SER A 214 -1.73 0.05 20.30
CA SER A 214 -2.72 0.85 21.03
C SER A 214 -2.26 1.23 22.44
N PHE A 215 -1.06 0.79 22.84
CA PHE A 215 -0.45 0.99 24.14
C PHE A 215 0.98 1.52 24.00
N PRO A 216 1.47 2.34 24.95
CA PRO A 216 2.86 2.79 24.95
C PRO A 216 3.80 1.63 25.28
N THR A 217 4.93 1.57 24.57
CA THR A 217 5.99 0.58 24.80
C THR A 217 7.33 1.12 24.31
N ASP A 218 8.43 0.61 24.85
CA ASP A 218 9.80 0.98 24.47
C ASP A 218 10.40 0.07 23.38
N LEU A 219 9.59 -0.83 22.81
CA LEU A 219 10.06 -1.71 21.73
C LEU A 219 10.56 -0.90 20.53
N PRO A 220 11.76 -1.19 20.02
CA PRO A 220 12.36 -0.44 18.89
C PRO A 220 11.47 -0.36 17.64
N SER A 221 10.70 -1.39 17.30
CA SER A 221 9.78 -1.36 16.13
C SER A 221 8.47 -0.66 16.42
N ALA A 222 8.09 -0.41 17.68
CA ALA A 222 6.75 0.08 18.00
C ALA A 222 6.54 1.55 17.63
N MET A 223 5.35 1.85 17.17
CA MET A 223 4.78 3.18 17.05
C MET A 223 3.44 3.22 17.77
N TYR A 224 3.42 3.91 18.91
CA TYR A 224 2.20 4.10 19.70
C TYR A 224 1.23 5.03 18.97
N VAL A 225 0.03 4.52 18.72
CA VAL A 225 -1.07 5.26 18.10
C VAL A 225 -2.03 5.70 19.19
N LYS A 226 -1.94 6.97 19.58
CA LYS A 226 -2.86 7.52 20.57
C LYS A 226 -4.30 7.38 20.09
N PRO A 227 -5.21 6.84 20.91
CA PRO A 227 -6.63 6.90 20.63
C PRO A 227 -7.10 8.36 20.64
N TYR A 228 -7.94 8.74 19.69
CA TYR A 228 -8.57 10.06 19.74
C TYR A 228 -9.49 10.16 20.94
N GLY A 229 -9.20 11.07 21.86
CA GLY A 229 -10.02 11.79 22.81
C GLY A 229 -11.21 11.14 23.52
N VAL A 230 -11.51 9.87 23.29
CA VAL A 230 -12.62 9.15 23.89
C VAL A 230 -12.06 8.03 24.75
N CYS A 231 -12.59 7.93 25.96
CA CYS A 231 -12.26 6.90 26.94
C CYS A 231 -12.30 5.50 26.29
N THR A 232 -11.13 4.89 26.17
CA THR A 232 -10.91 3.62 25.44
C THR A 232 -11.44 2.38 26.16
N GLU A 233 -11.96 2.52 27.37
CA GLU A 233 -12.43 1.38 28.18
C GLU A 233 -13.65 0.65 27.61
N HIS A 234 -14.28 1.20 26.55
CA HIS A 234 -15.51 0.64 25.97
C HIS A 234 -15.43 0.46 24.45
N LEU A 235 -14.28 0.71 23.85
CA LEU A 235 -14.10 0.62 22.41
C LEU A 235 -13.51 -0.74 22.06
N GLY A 236 -14.35 -1.62 21.52
CA GLY A 236 -13.90 -2.94 21.06
C GLY A 236 -12.81 -2.85 19.97
N ARG A 237 -12.16 -3.98 19.70
CA ARG A 237 -11.07 -4.16 18.71
C ARG A 237 -11.23 -3.36 17.42
N GLY A 238 -12.48 -3.16 16.94
CA GLY A 238 -12.76 -2.48 15.68
C GLY A 238 -12.24 -1.04 15.59
N LEU A 239 -12.21 -0.29 16.67
CA LEU A 239 -11.85 1.14 16.61
C LEU A 239 -10.36 1.41 16.49
N PHE A 240 -9.51 0.58 17.04
CA PHE A 240 -8.07 0.68 16.82
C PHE A 240 -7.72 0.40 15.35
N TRP A 241 -8.30 -0.65 14.79
CA TRP A 241 -8.13 -1.02 13.38
C TRP A 241 -8.67 0.05 12.42
N GLU A 242 -9.85 0.60 12.71
CA GLU A 242 -10.40 1.73 11.95
C GLU A 242 -9.47 2.95 12.00
N ARG A 243 -8.87 3.22 13.15
CA ARG A 243 -7.88 4.28 13.31
C ARG A 243 -6.65 4.06 12.45
N ILE A 244 -6.09 2.85 12.48
CA ILE A 244 -4.93 2.48 11.67
C ILE A 244 -5.24 2.60 10.18
N ASN A 245 -6.40 2.13 9.74
CA ASN A 245 -6.84 2.24 8.35
C ASN A 245 -7.10 3.69 7.94
N GLY A 246 -7.68 4.49 8.83
CA GLY A 246 -7.84 5.94 8.65
C GLY A 246 -6.50 6.63 8.43
N MET A 247 -5.49 6.31 9.24
CA MET A 247 -4.13 6.89 9.11
C MET A 247 -3.49 6.58 7.75
N ALA A 248 -3.71 5.41 7.19
CA ALA A 248 -3.22 5.07 5.86
C ALA A 248 -3.83 5.97 4.78
N SER A 249 -5.05 6.48 5.00
CA SER A 249 -5.80 7.33 4.09
C SER A 249 -5.67 8.83 4.40
N GLU A 250 -5.14 9.20 5.57
CA GLU A 250 -5.04 10.59 6.02
C GLU A 250 -4.06 11.41 5.18
N LYS A 251 -4.45 12.67 4.96
CA LYS A 251 -3.62 13.61 4.24
C LYS A 251 -2.36 14.00 5.04
N TYR A 252 -2.46 14.03 6.36
CA TYR A 252 -1.36 14.40 7.27
C TYR A 252 -1.30 13.42 8.44
N PRO A 253 -0.71 12.23 8.26
CA PRO A 253 -0.53 11.31 9.36
C PRO A 253 0.44 11.88 10.42
N PHE A 254 0.32 11.44 11.67
CA PHE A 254 1.16 11.90 12.79
C PHE A 254 2.62 11.44 12.69
N TYR A 255 2.97 10.65 11.69
CA TYR A 255 4.33 10.17 11.43
C TYR A 255 4.81 10.61 10.04
N ASP A 256 6.12 10.61 9.85
CA ASP A 256 6.72 10.87 8.56
C ASP A 256 6.62 9.63 7.66
N VAL A 257 5.73 9.71 6.68
CA VAL A 257 5.43 8.60 5.75
C VAL A 257 6.63 8.28 4.87
N TYR A 258 7.38 9.30 4.42
CA TYR A 258 8.57 9.10 3.59
C TYR A 258 9.66 8.36 4.38
N GLU A 259 9.98 8.84 5.58
CA GLU A 259 10.97 8.20 6.44
C GLU A 259 10.61 6.75 6.76
N LEU A 260 9.32 6.48 7.00
CA LEU A 260 8.86 5.12 7.28
C LEU A 260 8.96 4.23 6.04
N LEU A 261 8.40 4.66 4.90
CA LEU A 261 8.29 3.79 3.72
C LEU A 261 9.64 3.60 3.01
N VAL A 262 10.46 4.63 2.89
CA VAL A 262 11.74 4.55 2.18
C VAL A 262 12.86 4.03 3.08
N HIS A 263 12.95 4.54 4.30
CA HIS A 263 14.08 4.27 5.19
C HIS A 263 13.77 3.35 6.38
N GLY A 264 12.50 3.00 6.61
CA GLY A 264 12.08 2.20 7.78
C GLY A 264 12.22 2.95 9.11
N ARG A 265 12.38 4.27 9.08
CA ARG A 265 12.56 5.09 10.27
C ARG A 265 11.24 5.60 10.82
N LYS A 266 11.05 5.45 12.11
CA LYS A 266 9.85 5.86 12.82
C LYS A 266 10.03 7.29 13.35
N CYS A 267 9.60 8.27 12.58
CA CYS A 267 9.66 9.67 12.94
C CYS A 267 8.25 10.20 13.19
N TYR A 268 7.97 10.58 14.44
CA TYR A 268 6.73 11.30 14.75
C TYR A 268 6.82 12.72 14.20
N ARG A 269 5.73 13.21 13.63
CA ARG A 269 5.59 14.64 13.31
C ARG A 269 5.21 15.40 14.57
N ALA A 270 5.81 16.57 14.78
CA ALA A 270 5.34 17.47 15.82
C ALA A 270 3.85 17.81 15.55
N GLU A 271 3.03 17.73 16.57
CA GLU A 271 1.65 18.20 16.52
C GLU A 271 1.68 19.70 16.14
N SER A 272 1.14 20.03 14.95
CA SER A 272 1.04 21.39 14.45
C SER A 272 -0.20 22.08 15.00
#